data_856e4916223b41b2d0aa85cf05272a42
#
_entry.id   856e4916223b41b2d0aa85cf05272a42
#
_cell.length_a   1.000
_cell.length_b   1.000
_cell.length_c   1.000
_cell.angle_alpha   90.00
_cell.angle_beta   90.00
_cell.angle_gamma   90.00
#
_symmetry.space_group_name_H-M   'P 1'
#
loop_
_entity.id
_entity.type
_entity.pdbx_description
1 polymer ?
#
loop_
_entity_poly.entity_id
_entity_poly.type
_entity_poly.pdbx_seq_one_letter_code
_entity_poly.pdbx_strand_id
1 'polypeptide(L)'
;MIRRVVCMLALVLPLAAQDSEVEQLKKMLLDQQRQINELKQKLGMPVNAGVPVNTHAGIGEVASTTPVLPPVPPAPPTFSAPLPTTTTAALPPAPAAPDDSSSPLQFKLGDAYFTPVGFMDMTSVVRSTNPGSGIGTNFGSIPYSNAQAGALSETFLSPQNSRIGMRIDTAFKDWKVQGYWESDFLGQIGSPPNGGLAVSSNPFVFRLRLYWVDVQKGKFEFLAGQSWSLMTPNRYGVSPLPSDVFYSQNMDVNYQLGLVWGRIPGYRLAYHPSDKVAFAVAFENSQPYVGGGNGGSAITLPTAIATTATTGSTQGSVLGGQINNGSSVISAAALMPDIIAKLAFDPTRKFHFEIAGVMIANKIAYPESGPTFPTNTKVGGGGSINLGFELAPGFRILTNNFWSAGGGRYIFGQAPDFIIRANGTMSLVHSGSTASGFEWTAKRSLLFGYYGGVYIGRNTAVDTTGKLIGYGEIASDGQNRMIQEITFGDNFTLAKSAKWGALNLIFQYSYVQRNPWLVTGTAPTNANLSMGFFDLRYTLPGSAPTMGK
;
A
#
# COMPACT_ATOMS: atom_id res chain seq x y z
N MET A 1 47.95 -11.27 -22.50
CA MET A 1 47.40 -11.25 -21.16
C MET A 1 47.38 -9.82 -20.59
N ILE A 2 47.11 -8.81 -21.40
CA ILE A 2 47.04 -7.38 -21.02
C ILE A 2 46.04 -6.73 -21.99
N ARG A 3 44.73 -6.87 -21.71
CA ARG A 3 43.65 -6.14 -22.45
C ARG A 3 42.25 -6.29 -21.83
N ARG A 4 42.11 -6.28 -20.48
CA ARG A 4 40.83 -6.30 -19.78
C ARG A 4 40.83 -5.54 -18.44
N VAL A 5 41.52 -4.41 -18.33
CA VAL A 5 41.55 -3.57 -17.11
C VAL A 5 41.43 -2.07 -17.47
N VAL A 6 40.61 -1.68 -18.42
CA VAL A 6 40.39 -0.25 -18.76
C VAL A 6 38.88 0.04 -18.92
N CYS A 7 38.06 -0.42 -18.00
CA CYS A 7 36.64 -0.02 -17.96
C CYS A 7 36.08 0.16 -16.54
N MET A 8 36.90 0.53 -15.56
CA MET A 8 36.45 0.78 -14.18
C MET A 8 37.07 2.03 -13.54
N LEU A 9 37.38 3.05 -14.34
CA LEU A 9 37.95 4.31 -13.81
C LEU A 9 37.35 5.54 -14.49
N ALA A 10 36.01 5.61 -14.61
CA ALA A 10 35.32 6.79 -15.13
C ALA A 10 34.04 7.10 -14.33
N LEU A 11 34.09 7.02 -12.99
CA LEU A 11 32.99 7.40 -12.11
C LEU A 11 33.43 8.12 -10.81
N VAL A 12 34.51 8.88 -10.89
CA VAL A 12 34.92 9.75 -9.79
C VAL A 12 35.33 11.10 -10.36
N LEU A 13 34.38 11.90 -10.76
CA LEU A 13 34.42 13.36 -10.90
C LEU A 13 33.00 13.80 -11.24
N PRO A 14 32.20 14.28 -10.29
CA PRO A 14 31.94 15.71 -10.18
C PRO A 14 31.61 16.17 -8.74
N LEU A 15 32.55 16.22 -7.82
CA LEU A 15 32.30 16.97 -6.57
C LEU A 15 32.76 18.44 -6.67
N ALA A 16 33.63 18.76 -7.61
CA ALA A 16 34.12 20.15 -7.78
C ALA A 16 33.20 21.03 -8.67
N ALA A 17 32.27 20.43 -9.42
CA ALA A 17 31.31 21.18 -10.23
C ALA A 17 30.09 21.65 -9.42
N GLN A 18 29.74 20.95 -8.37
CA GLN A 18 28.55 21.24 -7.55
C GLN A 18 28.73 22.51 -6.68
N ASP A 19 29.94 22.82 -6.22
CA ASP A 19 30.23 24.04 -5.45
C ASP A 19 30.14 25.30 -6.30
N SER A 20 30.51 25.20 -7.57
CA SER A 20 30.42 26.33 -8.51
C SER A 20 28.98 26.66 -8.92
N GLU A 21 28.12 25.68 -9.07
CA GLU A 21 26.68 25.87 -9.38
C GLU A 21 25.92 26.44 -8.18
N VAL A 22 26.23 26.01 -6.97
CA VAL A 22 25.63 26.53 -5.73
C VAL A 22 26.04 27.98 -5.51
N GLU A 23 27.30 28.35 -5.79
CA GLU A 23 27.79 29.73 -5.73
C GLU A 23 27.12 30.61 -6.81
N GLN A 24 26.93 30.11 -8.01
CA GLN A 24 26.22 30.84 -9.07
C GLN A 24 24.73 31.04 -8.72
N LEU A 25 24.06 30.03 -8.15
CA LEU A 25 22.69 30.11 -7.67
C LEU A 25 22.54 31.14 -6.54
N LYS A 26 23.46 31.16 -5.57
CA LYS A 26 23.49 32.19 -4.51
C LYS A 26 23.64 33.60 -5.08
N LYS A 27 24.50 33.75 -6.07
CA LYS A 27 24.72 35.05 -6.72
C LYS A 27 23.48 35.53 -7.47
N MET A 28 22.79 34.64 -8.20
CA MET A 28 21.53 34.96 -8.86
C MET A 28 20.42 35.31 -7.87
N LEU A 29 20.36 34.63 -6.74
CA LEU A 29 19.37 34.88 -5.69
C LEU A 29 19.58 36.25 -5.03
N LEU A 30 20.83 36.64 -4.80
CA LEU A 30 21.18 37.97 -4.30
C LEU A 30 20.87 39.08 -5.31
N ASP A 31 21.10 38.85 -6.61
CA ASP A 31 20.74 39.81 -7.66
C ASP A 31 19.22 39.96 -7.80
N GLN A 32 18.46 38.87 -7.74
CA GLN A 32 16.99 38.93 -7.71
C GLN A 32 16.48 39.70 -6.48
N GLN A 33 17.06 39.46 -5.31
CA GLN A 33 16.69 40.18 -4.09
C GLN A 33 16.99 41.71 -4.21
N ARG A 34 18.09 42.07 -4.87
CA ARG A 34 18.42 43.48 -5.17
C ARG A 34 17.38 44.10 -6.09
N GLN A 35 17.01 43.40 -7.18
CA GLN A 35 15.99 43.88 -8.12
C GLN A 35 14.63 44.06 -7.46
N ILE A 36 14.24 43.14 -6.57
CA ILE A 36 13.00 43.24 -5.79
C ILE A 36 13.06 44.49 -4.86
N ASN A 37 14.17 44.73 -4.23
CA ASN A 37 14.32 45.91 -3.36
C ASN A 37 14.31 47.21 -4.14
N GLU A 38 14.91 47.25 -5.33
CA GLU A 38 14.87 48.43 -6.23
C GLU A 38 13.44 48.68 -6.76
N LEU A 39 12.69 47.60 -7.10
CA LEU A 39 11.29 47.74 -7.50
C LEU A 39 10.43 48.23 -6.34
N LYS A 40 10.63 47.72 -5.13
CA LYS A 40 9.94 48.22 -3.92
C LYS A 40 10.23 49.70 -3.68
N GLN A 41 11.45 50.13 -3.86
CA GLN A 41 11.86 51.55 -3.71
C GLN A 41 11.18 52.43 -4.78
N LYS A 42 11.11 51.98 -6.03
CA LYS A 42 10.40 52.67 -7.12
C LYS A 42 8.89 52.74 -6.92
N LEU A 43 8.32 51.78 -6.20
CA LEU A 43 6.90 51.71 -5.88
C LEU A 43 6.55 52.38 -4.53
N GLY A 44 7.54 53.02 -3.87
CA GLY A 44 7.34 53.70 -2.59
C GLY A 44 7.04 52.76 -1.41
N MET A 45 7.40 51.48 -1.54
CA MET A 45 7.19 50.48 -0.49
C MET A 45 8.39 50.41 0.47
N PRO A 46 8.21 50.30 1.78
CA PRO A 46 9.32 50.24 2.73
C PRO A 46 10.19 48.99 2.51
N VAL A 47 11.51 49.21 2.44
CA VAL A 47 12.51 48.18 2.13
C VAL A 47 12.86 47.29 3.35
N ASN A 48 12.53 47.73 4.55
CA ASN A 48 12.78 47.01 5.80
C ASN A 48 11.59 47.19 6.75
N ALA A 49 10.60 46.32 6.68
CA ALA A 49 9.67 46.14 7.78
C ALA A 49 9.66 44.65 8.13
N GLY A 50 10.15 44.30 9.30
CA GLY A 50 9.85 43.02 9.93
C GLY A 50 8.34 42.86 9.93
N VAL A 51 7.85 41.69 9.54
CA VAL A 51 6.43 41.38 9.43
C VAL A 51 5.78 41.64 10.79
N PRO A 52 4.88 42.66 10.93
CA PRO A 52 4.10 42.75 12.13
C PRO A 52 3.08 41.60 12.14
N VAL A 53 3.08 40.84 13.22
CA VAL A 53 2.01 39.86 13.50
C VAL A 53 0.73 40.66 13.68
N ASN A 54 -0.10 40.70 12.64
CA ASN A 54 -1.39 41.37 12.69
C ASN A 54 -2.44 40.36 13.22
N THR A 55 -2.87 40.57 14.46
CA THR A 55 -3.78 39.71 15.22
C THR A 55 -5.26 39.95 14.91
N HIS A 56 -5.62 40.62 13.84
CA HIS A 56 -6.99 40.81 13.41
C HIS A 56 -7.09 40.88 11.88
N ALA A 57 -7.21 39.69 11.24
CA ALA A 57 -7.80 39.63 9.91
C ALA A 57 -9.26 39.16 10.08
N GLY A 58 -10.19 40.03 9.74
CA GLY A 58 -11.61 39.73 9.72
C GLY A 58 -11.92 38.65 8.70
N ILE A 59 -12.84 37.77 9.06
CA ILE A 59 -13.48 36.80 8.19
C ILE A 59 -14.18 37.59 7.06
N GLY A 60 -13.68 37.52 5.81
CA GLY A 60 -14.42 38.13 4.72
C GLY A 60 -13.73 38.52 3.42
N GLU A 61 -12.58 37.99 3.07
CA GLU A 61 -12.09 38.08 1.68
C GLU A 61 -11.75 36.71 1.13
N VAL A 62 -12.75 36.10 0.52
CA VAL A 62 -12.56 34.95 -0.37
C VAL A 62 -12.07 35.51 -1.70
N ALA A 63 -10.79 35.41 -1.99
CA ALA A 63 -10.27 35.65 -3.33
C ALA A 63 -10.85 34.57 -4.26
N SER A 64 -11.87 34.92 -5.02
CA SER A 64 -12.40 34.08 -6.09
C SER A 64 -11.35 34.00 -7.21
N THR A 65 -10.54 32.96 -7.19
CA THR A 65 -9.74 32.59 -8.37
C THR A 65 -10.62 31.78 -9.31
N THR A 66 -11.48 32.43 -10.05
CA THR A 66 -12.02 31.84 -11.27
C THR A 66 -10.85 31.68 -12.26
N PRO A 67 -10.51 30.45 -12.69
CA PRO A 67 -9.51 30.30 -13.74
C PRO A 67 -10.06 30.97 -15.01
N VAL A 68 -9.42 32.03 -15.45
CA VAL A 68 -9.67 32.60 -16.78
C VAL A 68 -9.09 31.61 -17.77
N LEU A 69 -9.92 30.73 -18.30
CA LEU A 69 -9.54 29.89 -19.43
C LEU A 69 -9.28 30.82 -20.63
N PRO A 70 -8.15 30.68 -21.31
CA PRO A 70 -7.93 31.40 -22.57
C PRO A 70 -9.00 31.01 -23.57
N PRO A 71 -9.44 31.92 -24.44
CA PRO A 71 -10.47 31.62 -25.45
C PRO A 71 -10.01 30.46 -26.32
N VAL A 72 -10.86 29.47 -26.48
CA VAL A 72 -10.63 28.31 -27.37
C VAL A 72 -10.44 28.84 -28.79
N PRO A 73 -9.31 28.52 -29.46
CA PRO A 73 -9.15 28.90 -30.86
C PRO A 73 -10.23 28.26 -31.73
N PRO A 74 -10.75 28.93 -32.77
CA PRO A 74 -11.76 28.33 -33.63
C PRO A 74 -11.19 27.07 -34.29
N ALA A 75 -12.01 26.02 -34.34
CA ALA A 75 -11.65 24.75 -34.95
C ALA A 75 -11.23 24.96 -36.42
N PRO A 76 -10.14 24.34 -36.87
CA PRO A 76 -9.76 24.42 -38.29
C PRO A 76 -10.81 23.77 -39.18
N PRO A 77 -11.02 24.28 -40.42
CA PRO A 77 -12.02 23.72 -41.32
C PRO A 77 -11.67 22.29 -41.72
N THR A 78 -12.65 21.41 -41.63
CA THR A 78 -12.55 20.02 -42.07
C THR A 78 -12.45 19.95 -43.58
N PHE A 79 -11.27 19.66 -44.10
CA PHE A 79 -11.10 19.28 -45.51
C PHE A 79 -11.35 17.78 -45.67
N SER A 80 -12.46 17.43 -46.28
CA SER A 80 -12.72 16.08 -46.77
C SER A 80 -12.01 15.91 -48.11
N ALA A 81 -10.90 15.19 -48.16
CA ALA A 81 -10.29 14.72 -49.39
C ALA A 81 -10.59 13.21 -49.55
N PRO A 82 -10.99 12.76 -50.76
CA PRO A 82 -11.24 11.35 -51.00
C PRO A 82 -9.90 10.56 -51.01
N LEU A 83 -9.85 9.47 -50.27
CA LEU A 83 -8.72 8.53 -50.26
C LEU A 83 -8.65 7.76 -51.60
N PRO A 84 -7.45 7.62 -52.18
CA PRO A 84 -7.23 6.68 -53.28
C PRO A 84 -7.15 5.24 -52.71
N THR A 85 -7.90 4.34 -53.31
CA THR A 85 -7.86 2.91 -53.11
C THR A 85 -6.55 2.34 -53.64
N THR A 86 -5.61 2.01 -52.75
CA THR A 86 -4.47 1.17 -53.09
C THR A 86 -4.61 -0.19 -52.41
N THR A 87 -4.77 -1.22 -53.22
CA THR A 87 -4.69 -2.62 -52.85
C THR A 87 -3.31 -2.91 -52.30
N THR A 88 -3.18 -3.10 -51.02
CA THR A 88 -1.92 -3.52 -50.35
C THR A 88 -2.05 -4.97 -49.91
N ALA A 89 -1.04 -5.77 -50.25
CA ALA A 89 -0.91 -7.17 -49.90
C ALA A 89 -1.06 -7.37 -48.38
N ALA A 90 -1.79 -8.41 -48.01
CA ALA A 90 -2.05 -8.79 -46.62
C ALA A 90 -0.73 -9.01 -45.85
N LEU A 91 -0.49 -8.16 -44.90
CA LEU A 91 0.46 -8.44 -43.82
C LEU A 91 -0.04 -9.62 -43.00
N PRO A 92 0.86 -10.49 -42.48
CA PRO A 92 0.45 -11.57 -41.58
C PRO A 92 -0.32 -10.97 -40.40
N PRO A 93 -1.35 -11.65 -39.89
CA PRO A 93 -2.16 -11.13 -38.79
C PRO A 93 -1.29 -10.85 -37.58
N ALA A 94 -1.35 -9.63 -37.09
CA ALA A 94 -0.80 -9.27 -35.80
C ALA A 94 -1.33 -10.25 -34.76
N PRO A 95 -0.52 -10.67 -33.75
CA PRO A 95 -1.02 -11.52 -32.69
C PRO A 95 -2.29 -10.89 -32.13
N ALA A 96 -3.35 -11.69 -32.07
CA ALA A 96 -4.63 -11.25 -31.54
C ALA A 96 -4.41 -10.60 -30.19
N ALA A 97 -4.78 -9.33 -30.05
CA ALA A 97 -4.90 -8.71 -28.74
C ALA A 97 -5.78 -9.60 -27.88
N PRO A 98 -5.49 -9.76 -26.58
CA PRO A 98 -6.36 -10.53 -25.72
C PRO A 98 -7.78 -9.99 -25.88
N ASP A 99 -8.72 -10.91 -26.07
CA ASP A 99 -10.13 -10.70 -26.32
C ASP A 99 -10.81 -10.08 -25.08
N ASP A 100 -10.44 -8.86 -24.76
CA ASP A 100 -11.13 -8.00 -23.82
C ASP A 100 -11.30 -6.67 -24.53
N SER A 101 -12.56 -6.34 -24.82
CA SER A 101 -12.99 -5.13 -25.47
C SER A 101 -12.09 -3.95 -25.09
N SER A 102 -11.34 -3.45 -26.06
CA SER A 102 -10.48 -2.29 -25.89
C SER A 102 -11.25 -1.20 -25.14
N SER A 103 -10.71 -0.76 -24.01
CA SER A 103 -11.32 0.34 -23.27
C SER A 103 -11.53 1.51 -24.23
N PRO A 104 -12.70 2.19 -24.22
CA PRO A 104 -12.91 3.38 -25.03
C PRO A 104 -11.96 4.51 -24.66
N LEU A 105 -11.28 4.42 -23.53
CA LEU A 105 -10.25 5.35 -23.07
C LEU A 105 -8.85 4.98 -23.59
N GLN A 106 -8.70 3.83 -24.26
CA GLN A 106 -7.42 3.40 -24.79
C GLN A 106 -6.99 4.29 -25.96
N PHE A 107 -5.77 4.75 -25.93
CA PHE A 107 -5.15 5.47 -27.05
C PHE A 107 -3.78 4.87 -27.39
N LYS A 108 -3.39 5.02 -28.65
CA LYS A 108 -2.12 4.51 -29.17
C LYS A 108 -1.12 5.63 -29.30
N LEU A 109 0.11 5.40 -28.80
CA LEU A 109 1.25 6.28 -28.99
C LEU A 109 2.45 5.45 -29.46
N GLY A 110 2.87 5.63 -30.69
CA GLY A 110 3.82 4.71 -31.34
C GLY A 110 3.22 3.31 -31.44
N ASP A 111 3.96 2.30 -30.95
CA ASP A 111 3.50 0.91 -30.91
C ASP A 111 2.93 0.49 -29.53
N ALA A 112 2.82 1.43 -28.60
CA ALA A 112 2.25 1.18 -27.30
C ALA A 112 0.79 1.63 -27.20
N TYR A 113 -0.01 0.86 -26.46
CA TYR A 113 -1.38 1.17 -26.08
C TYR A 113 -1.43 1.63 -24.63
N PHE A 114 -2.00 2.80 -24.40
CA PHE A 114 -2.17 3.41 -23.09
C PHE A 114 -3.64 3.35 -22.70
N THR A 115 -3.91 2.76 -21.55
CA THR A 115 -5.27 2.62 -21.02
C THR A 115 -5.34 3.27 -19.65
N PRO A 116 -5.99 4.44 -19.51
CA PRO A 116 -6.31 5.01 -18.21
C PRO A 116 -7.17 4.04 -17.41
N VAL A 117 -6.82 3.87 -16.14
CA VAL A 117 -7.52 2.98 -15.19
C VAL A 117 -7.78 3.70 -13.88
N GLY A 118 -8.75 3.23 -13.12
CA GLY A 118 -9.05 3.77 -11.81
C GLY A 118 -10.54 3.92 -11.53
N PHE A 119 -10.84 4.58 -10.44
CA PHE A 119 -12.21 4.89 -10.02
C PHE A 119 -12.24 6.16 -9.19
N MET A 120 -13.36 6.86 -9.22
CA MET A 120 -13.72 7.95 -8.33
C MET A 120 -14.65 7.40 -7.25
N ASP A 121 -14.39 7.75 -6.03
CA ASP A 121 -14.98 7.12 -4.87
C ASP A 121 -15.33 8.16 -3.80
N MET A 122 -16.49 8.00 -3.19
CA MET A 122 -16.88 8.77 -2.01
C MET A 122 -17.27 7.78 -0.92
N THR A 123 -16.33 7.48 -0.05
CA THR A 123 -16.51 6.56 1.07
C THR A 123 -17.04 7.30 2.30
N SER A 124 -18.10 6.78 2.89
CA SER A 124 -18.62 7.21 4.19
C SER A 124 -18.54 6.05 5.16
N VAL A 125 -18.06 6.29 6.37
CA VAL A 125 -18.01 5.29 7.44
C VAL A 125 -18.56 5.87 8.74
N VAL A 126 -19.38 5.08 9.41
CA VAL A 126 -19.89 5.37 10.77
C VAL A 126 -19.36 4.27 11.69
N ARG A 127 -18.79 4.66 12.82
CA ARG A 127 -18.18 3.74 13.79
C ARG A 127 -18.70 3.97 15.20
N SER A 128 -18.87 2.89 15.95
CA SER A 128 -19.30 2.93 17.36
C SER A 128 -18.22 3.46 18.30
N THR A 129 -16.95 3.42 17.91
CA THR A 129 -15.81 3.99 18.64
C THR A 129 -14.91 4.77 17.68
N ASN A 130 -14.00 5.60 18.20
CA ASN A 130 -13.06 6.37 17.38
C ASN A 130 -11.65 5.71 17.35
N PRO A 131 -11.31 4.89 16.36
CA PRO A 131 -9.98 4.31 16.23
C PRO A 131 -8.91 5.31 15.71
N GLY A 132 -9.29 6.54 15.36
CA GLY A 132 -8.38 7.57 14.87
C GLY A 132 -7.68 7.23 13.54
N SER A 133 -8.35 6.49 12.66
CA SER A 133 -7.73 5.92 11.46
C SER A 133 -8.28 6.43 10.12
N GLY A 134 -9.08 7.50 10.13
CA GLY A 134 -9.73 8.03 8.93
C GLY A 134 -10.72 7.04 8.31
N ILE A 135 -10.73 6.89 6.98
CA ILE A 135 -11.63 5.94 6.31
C ILE A 135 -11.19 4.46 6.46
N GLY A 136 -9.91 4.20 6.69
CA GLY A 136 -9.41 2.86 7.01
C GLY A 136 -9.66 2.46 8.46
N THR A 137 -9.40 1.20 8.81
CA THR A 137 -9.59 0.69 10.16
C THR A 137 -8.31 0.09 10.70
N ASN A 138 -7.79 0.66 11.79
CA ASN A 138 -6.66 0.11 12.52
C ASN A 138 -7.14 -1.01 13.47
N PHE A 139 -7.27 -2.22 12.96
CA PHE A 139 -7.83 -3.36 13.69
C PHE A 139 -7.12 -3.65 15.02
N GLY A 140 -5.81 -3.53 15.06
CA GLY A 140 -5.00 -3.83 16.25
C GLY A 140 -5.01 -2.75 17.32
N SER A 141 -5.59 -1.56 17.06
CA SER A 141 -5.62 -0.43 17.99
C SER A 141 -7.04 0.10 18.28
N ILE A 142 -8.08 -0.69 18.01
CA ILE A 142 -9.44 -0.35 18.40
C ILE A 142 -9.48 0.00 19.90
N PRO A 143 -10.01 1.19 20.29
CA PRO A 143 -9.97 1.65 21.67
C PRO A 143 -10.83 0.79 22.59
N TYR A 144 -10.35 0.55 23.80
CA TYR A 144 -11.12 -0.10 24.86
C TYR A 144 -12.20 0.83 25.41
N SER A 145 -13.24 0.25 26.03
CA SER A 145 -14.35 1.00 26.60
C SER A 145 -13.97 1.93 27.76
N ASN A 146 -12.81 1.69 28.40
CA ASN A 146 -12.25 2.56 29.44
C ASN A 146 -11.35 3.69 28.90
N ALA A 147 -11.14 3.77 27.60
CA ALA A 147 -10.43 4.87 26.95
C ALA A 147 -11.44 5.94 26.44
N GLN A 148 -11.04 7.21 26.45
CA GLN A 148 -11.89 8.29 25.93
C GLN A 148 -12.37 8.03 24.48
N ALA A 149 -11.47 7.58 23.62
CA ALA A 149 -11.78 7.24 22.24
C ALA A 149 -12.79 6.07 22.12
N GLY A 150 -12.86 5.19 23.11
CA GLY A 150 -13.83 4.09 23.19
C GLY A 150 -15.26 4.56 23.51
N ALA A 151 -15.41 5.75 24.10
CA ALA A 151 -16.70 6.38 24.40
C ALA A 151 -17.21 7.31 23.29
N LEU A 152 -16.39 7.53 22.24
CA LEU A 152 -16.72 8.42 21.13
C LEU A 152 -17.09 7.61 19.88
N SER A 153 -18.27 7.83 19.33
CA SER A 153 -18.60 7.41 17.97
C SER A 153 -17.99 8.40 16.96
N GLU A 154 -17.76 7.95 15.74
CA GLU A 154 -17.32 8.82 14.66
C GLU A 154 -18.09 8.60 13.38
N THR A 155 -18.17 9.66 12.58
CA THR A 155 -18.60 9.61 11.18
C THR A 155 -17.52 10.27 10.34
N PHE A 156 -17.05 9.60 9.31
CA PHE A 156 -16.02 10.10 8.44
C PHE A 156 -16.39 9.93 6.97
N LEU A 157 -16.23 10.98 6.19
CA LEU A 157 -16.51 11.01 4.75
C LEU A 157 -15.22 11.41 4.02
N SER A 158 -14.85 10.66 2.99
CA SER A 158 -13.63 10.97 2.27
C SER A 158 -13.58 10.40 0.84
N PRO A 159 -13.06 11.16 -0.13
CA PRO A 159 -12.75 10.67 -1.46
C PRO A 159 -11.37 10.00 -1.56
N GLN A 160 -10.62 9.86 -0.48
CA GLN A 160 -9.20 9.42 -0.50
C GLN A 160 -8.99 8.03 -1.10
N ASN A 161 -10.02 7.19 -1.12
CA ASN A 161 -9.95 5.87 -1.73
C ASN A 161 -9.95 5.92 -3.26
N SER A 162 -10.32 7.04 -3.86
CA SER A 162 -10.26 7.22 -5.32
C SER A 162 -8.87 6.84 -5.84
N ARG A 163 -8.85 6.18 -7.02
CA ARG A 163 -7.62 5.71 -7.65
C ARG A 163 -7.50 6.24 -9.05
N ILE A 164 -6.26 6.52 -9.44
CA ILE A 164 -5.89 6.88 -10.80
C ILE A 164 -4.65 6.11 -11.20
N GLY A 165 -4.62 5.63 -12.42
CA GLY A 165 -3.50 4.88 -12.95
C GLY A 165 -3.50 4.78 -14.46
N MET A 166 -2.52 4.06 -14.95
CA MET A 166 -2.31 3.80 -16.37
C MET A 166 -1.78 2.38 -16.56
N ARG A 167 -2.37 1.67 -17.49
CA ARG A 167 -1.83 0.44 -18.05
C ARG A 167 -1.23 0.76 -19.42
N ILE A 168 -0.05 0.23 -19.69
CA ILE A 168 0.69 0.39 -20.93
C ILE A 168 0.97 -1.00 -21.47
N ASP A 169 0.51 -1.30 -22.69
CA ASP A 169 0.73 -2.58 -23.35
C ASP A 169 1.47 -2.35 -24.67
N THR A 170 2.56 -3.07 -24.86
CA THR A 170 3.31 -3.05 -26.11
C THR A 170 3.92 -4.44 -26.39
N ALA A 171 4.33 -4.65 -27.62
CA ALA A 171 5.00 -5.87 -28.02
C ALA A 171 6.21 -5.54 -28.91
N PHE A 172 7.31 -6.26 -28.72
CA PHE A 172 8.48 -6.17 -29.56
C PHE A 172 8.90 -7.57 -29.97
N LYS A 173 8.77 -7.91 -31.25
CA LYS A 173 8.93 -9.27 -31.78
C LYS A 173 8.00 -10.24 -31.02
N ASP A 174 8.58 -11.25 -30.35
CA ASP A 174 7.90 -12.26 -29.53
C ASP A 174 7.83 -11.91 -28.04
N TRP A 175 8.27 -10.70 -27.67
CA TRP A 175 8.18 -10.18 -26.31
C TRP A 175 6.91 -9.35 -26.14
N LYS A 176 6.17 -9.62 -25.07
CA LYS A 176 5.09 -8.75 -24.59
C LYS A 176 5.61 -7.95 -23.41
N VAL A 177 5.35 -6.65 -23.42
CA VAL A 177 5.75 -5.76 -22.32
C VAL A 177 4.52 -5.05 -21.82
N GLN A 178 4.30 -5.12 -20.52
CA GLN A 178 3.22 -4.43 -19.83
C GLN A 178 3.80 -3.53 -18.74
N GLY A 179 3.41 -2.26 -18.74
CA GLY A 179 3.66 -1.32 -17.66
C GLY A 179 2.36 -1.06 -16.90
N TYR A 180 2.47 -0.85 -15.59
CA TYR A 180 1.32 -0.48 -14.78
C TYR A 180 1.71 0.53 -13.72
N TRP A 181 0.91 1.57 -13.58
CA TRP A 181 1.01 2.57 -12.55
C TRP A 181 -0.35 2.81 -11.91
N GLU A 182 -0.41 2.89 -10.59
CA GLU A 182 -1.61 3.20 -9.81
C GLU A 182 -1.25 4.00 -8.55
N SER A 183 -2.03 5.03 -8.28
CA SER A 183 -1.96 5.85 -7.06
C SER A 183 -3.34 6.07 -6.46
N ASP A 184 -3.39 6.31 -5.14
CA ASP A 184 -4.55 6.81 -4.41
C ASP A 184 -4.22 8.09 -3.64
N PHE A 185 -5.14 8.58 -2.81
CA PHE A 185 -4.98 9.80 -2.01
C PHE A 185 -4.80 9.52 -0.50
N LEU A 186 -4.37 8.29 -0.16
CA LEU A 186 -4.11 7.86 1.22
C LEU A 186 -2.64 8.03 1.62
N GLY A 187 -1.90 8.93 0.97
CA GLY A 187 -0.53 9.28 1.34
C GLY A 187 -0.46 9.96 2.70
N GLN A 188 0.69 9.82 3.36
CA GLN A 188 0.94 10.50 4.63
C GLN A 188 1.14 12.00 4.37
N ILE A 189 0.39 12.81 5.11
CA ILE A 189 0.65 14.25 5.19
C ILE A 189 1.85 14.39 6.13
N GLY A 190 3.00 14.79 5.60
CA GLY A 190 4.09 15.28 6.43
C GLY A 190 3.56 16.43 7.30
N SER A 191 4.12 16.65 8.48
CA SER A 191 3.69 17.75 9.36
C SER A 191 3.57 19.03 8.54
N PRO A 192 2.36 19.60 8.37
CA PRO A 192 2.21 20.80 7.56
C PRO A 192 2.99 21.92 8.23
N PRO A 193 3.80 22.67 7.49
CA PRO A 193 4.64 23.71 8.06
C PRO A 193 3.86 24.82 8.78
N ASN A 194 2.55 24.89 8.63
CA ASN A 194 1.68 25.91 9.22
C ASN A 194 0.29 25.39 9.58
N GLY A 195 0.18 24.25 10.30
CA GLY A 195 -1.08 23.76 10.80
C GLY A 195 -2.16 23.72 9.72
N GLY A 196 -2.06 22.78 8.80
CA GLY A 196 -2.92 22.71 7.61
C GLY A 196 -4.39 22.90 7.94
N LEU A 197 -5.07 23.72 7.16
CA LEU A 197 -6.46 24.07 7.29
C LEU A 197 -7.39 22.89 6.87
N ALA A 198 -7.27 21.76 7.56
CA ALA A 198 -8.19 20.63 7.34
C ALA A 198 -9.67 21.00 7.60
N VAL A 199 -9.91 22.16 8.22
CA VAL A 199 -11.25 22.70 8.49
C VAL A 199 -11.93 23.24 7.22
N SER A 200 -11.15 23.79 6.28
CA SER A 200 -11.70 24.41 5.06
C SER A 200 -11.31 23.67 3.79
N SER A 201 -10.22 22.89 3.82
CA SER A 201 -9.76 22.10 2.69
C SER A 201 -8.97 20.89 3.18
N ASN A 202 -9.25 19.71 2.62
CA ASN A 202 -8.52 18.49 2.96
C ASN A 202 -7.36 18.29 1.97
N PRO A 203 -6.10 18.49 2.38
CA PRO A 203 -4.92 18.28 1.54
C PRO A 203 -4.61 16.79 1.46
N PHE A 204 -5.34 16.06 0.63
CA PHE A 204 -5.08 14.64 0.41
C PHE A 204 -3.82 14.46 -0.43
N VAL A 205 -2.93 13.58 0.01
CA VAL A 205 -1.63 13.35 -0.61
C VAL A 205 -1.66 12.08 -1.46
N PHE A 206 -1.11 12.18 -2.67
CA PHE A 206 -0.90 11.02 -3.53
C PHE A 206 0.00 9.99 -2.85
N ARG A 207 -0.44 8.72 -2.93
CA ARG A 207 0.35 7.56 -2.52
C ARG A 207 0.56 6.65 -3.71
N LEU A 208 1.82 6.36 -4.03
CA LEU A 208 2.16 5.33 -5.01
C LEU A 208 1.74 3.96 -4.47
N ARG A 209 0.83 3.31 -5.18
CA ARG A 209 0.37 1.96 -4.86
C ARG A 209 1.19 0.92 -5.60
N LEU A 210 1.12 0.98 -6.92
CA LEU A 210 1.77 0.04 -7.82
C LEU A 210 2.54 0.82 -8.88
N TYR A 211 3.71 0.32 -9.22
CA TYR A 211 4.54 0.86 -10.29
C TYR A 211 5.51 -0.24 -10.75
N TRP A 212 5.22 -0.87 -11.85
CA TRP A 212 6.01 -2.01 -12.31
C TRP A 212 6.00 -2.16 -13.83
N VAL A 213 6.99 -2.88 -14.33
CA VAL A 213 7.07 -3.40 -15.68
C VAL A 213 7.11 -4.92 -15.64
N ASP A 214 6.34 -5.54 -16.50
CA ASP A 214 6.28 -6.98 -16.72
C ASP A 214 6.66 -7.30 -18.17
N VAL A 215 7.49 -8.30 -18.36
CA VAL A 215 8.00 -8.72 -19.65
C VAL A 215 7.77 -10.23 -19.82
N GLN A 216 7.02 -10.61 -20.85
CA GLN A 216 6.67 -11.99 -21.13
C GLN A 216 7.27 -12.47 -22.44
N LYS A 217 7.84 -13.68 -22.42
CA LYS A 217 8.30 -14.39 -23.61
C LYS A 217 7.97 -15.88 -23.53
N GLY A 218 7.09 -16.34 -24.42
CA GLY A 218 6.62 -17.71 -24.40
C GLY A 218 5.95 -18.04 -23.06
N LYS A 219 6.51 -18.98 -22.31
CA LYS A 219 6.02 -19.42 -20.99
C LYS A 219 6.66 -18.70 -19.80
N PHE A 220 7.59 -17.80 -20.03
CA PHE A 220 8.29 -17.08 -18.99
C PHE A 220 7.81 -15.65 -18.87
N GLU A 221 7.73 -15.15 -17.64
CA GLU A 221 7.36 -13.81 -17.25
C GLU A 221 8.38 -13.27 -16.26
N PHE A 222 8.83 -12.03 -16.44
CA PHE A 222 9.71 -11.32 -15.52
C PHE A 222 9.14 -9.96 -15.19
N LEU A 223 8.90 -9.71 -13.90
CA LEU A 223 8.40 -8.45 -13.40
C LEU A 223 9.45 -7.77 -12.52
N ALA A 224 9.54 -6.44 -12.66
CA ALA A 224 10.35 -5.58 -11.80
C ALA A 224 9.55 -4.34 -11.40
N GLY A 225 9.60 -3.98 -10.12
CA GLY A 225 8.94 -2.79 -9.57
C GLY A 225 8.18 -3.05 -8.28
N GLN A 226 7.32 -2.10 -7.90
CA GLN A 226 6.41 -2.26 -6.77
C GLN A 226 5.10 -2.85 -7.26
N SER A 227 4.87 -4.10 -6.95
CA SER A 227 3.64 -4.84 -7.27
C SER A 227 2.96 -5.35 -6.00
N TRP A 228 1.82 -6.00 -6.15
CA TRP A 228 1.32 -6.84 -5.07
C TRP A 228 2.36 -7.92 -4.76
N SER A 229 2.64 -8.11 -3.46
CA SER A 229 3.50 -9.20 -2.99
C SER A 229 3.03 -10.53 -3.56
N LEU A 230 3.96 -11.40 -3.91
CA LEU A 230 3.61 -12.75 -4.36
C LEU A 230 2.90 -13.57 -3.27
N MET A 231 3.00 -13.17 -1.98
CA MET A 231 2.21 -13.74 -0.89
C MET A 231 0.72 -13.37 -0.97
N THR A 232 0.38 -12.23 -1.60
CA THR A 232 -1.02 -11.82 -1.75
C THR A 232 -1.76 -12.82 -2.64
N PRO A 233 -2.93 -13.34 -2.22
CA PRO A 233 -3.68 -14.29 -3.02
C PRO A 233 -4.21 -13.66 -4.31
N ASN A 234 -4.29 -14.47 -5.35
CA ASN A 234 -4.93 -14.12 -6.61
C ASN A 234 -6.30 -14.81 -6.71
N ARG A 235 -7.10 -14.38 -7.68
CA ARG A 235 -8.35 -15.07 -8.06
C ARG A 235 -8.15 -16.03 -9.22
N TYR A 236 -7.06 -15.84 -9.96
CA TYR A 236 -6.65 -16.65 -11.10
C TYR A 236 -5.17 -16.43 -11.40
N GLY A 237 -4.40 -17.48 -11.60
CA GLY A 237 -3.00 -17.46 -11.94
C GLY A 237 -2.14 -16.69 -10.93
N VAL A 238 -1.11 -16.01 -11.45
CA VAL A 238 -0.18 -15.17 -10.67
C VAL A 238 -0.06 -13.77 -11.26
N SER A 239 -1.13 -13.26 -11.88
CA SER A 239 -1.11 -11.96 -12.55
C SER A 239 -0.70 -10.83 -11.61
N PRO A 240 0.17 -9.91 -12.04
CA PRO A 240 0.53 -8.71 -11.28
C PRO A 240 -0.55 -7.63 -11.31
N LEU A 241 -1.54 -7.75 -12.19
CA LEU A 241 -2.64 -6.80 -12.28
C LEU A 241 -3.46 -6.81 -11.00
N PRO A 242 -3.85 -5.64 -10.49
CA PRO A 242 -4.65 -5.57 -9.29
C PRO A 242 -5.99 -6.26 -9.48
N SER A 243 -6.39 -7.02 -8.48
CA SER A 243 -7.74 -7.60 -8.38
C SER A 243 -8.23 -7.48 -6.95
N ASP A 244 -9.53 -7.24 -6.79
CA ASP A 244 -10.11 -7.25 -5.46
C ASP A 244 -10.30 -8.72 -5.03
N VAL A 245 -9.49 -9.18 -4.10
CA VAL A 245 -9.58 -10.55 -3.58
C VAL A 245 -10.77 -10.69 -2.65
N PHE A 246 -10.98 -9.66 -1.80
CA PHE A 246 -12.15 -9.52 -0.94
C PHE A 246 -12.71 -8.10 -1.12
N TYR A 247 -14.03 -7.94 -1.11
CA TYR A 247 -14.70 -6.68 -1.43
C TYR A 247 -14.94 -5.76 -0.23
N SER A 248 -14.40 -6.08 0.93
CA SER A 248 -14.62 -5.28 2.14
C SER A 248 -13.94 -3.91 2.07
N GLN A 249 -14.61 -2.92 2.66
CA GLN A 249 -14.22 -1.50 2.70
C GLN A 249 -13.49 -1.12 4.00
N ASN A 250 -12.81 -2.05 4.64
CA ASN A 250 -12.23 -1.81 5.97
C ASN A 250 -10.88 -1.08 5.90
N MET A 251 -9.82 -1.74 6.28
CA MET A 251 -8.50 -1.14 6.25
C MET A 251 -8.07 -0.85 4.81
N ASP A 252 -7.54 0.35 4.58
CA ASP A 252 -7.08 0.81 3.26
C ASP A 252 -8.13 0.60 2.14
N VAL A 253 -9.37 0.56 2.57
CA VAL A 253 -10.61 0.58 1.77
C VAL A 253 -10.62 -0.49 0.70
N ASN A 254 -10.55 -1.77 1.06
CA ASN A 254 -10.77 -2.96 0.24
C ASN A 254 -10.22 -4.24 0.86
N TYR A 255 -9.80 -4.20 2.12
CA TYR A 255 -9.13 -5.35 2.72
C TYR A 255 -9.91 -5.92 3.89
N GLN A 256 -10.06 -7.22 3.89
CA GLN A 256 -10.60 -7.99 4.99
C GLN A 256 -9.50 -8.23 6.03
N LEU A 257 -9.82 -8.14 7.31
CA LEU A 257 -8.93 -8.58 8.38
C LEU A 257 -8.45 -10.01 8.12
N GLY A 258 -7.19 -10.25 8.38
CA GLY A 258 -6.58 -11.58 8.20
C GLY A 258 -6.12 -11.90 6.78
N LEU A 259 -6.43 -11.06 5.81
CA LEU A 259 -5.87 -11.19 4.46
C LEU A 259 -4.36 -11.00 4.49
N VAL A 260 -3.65 -11.89 3.82
CA VAL A 260 -2.21 -11.77 3.60
C VAL A 260 -1.96 -10.92 2.39
N TRP A 261 -1.26 -9.79 2.56
CA TRP A 261 -0.96 -8.91 1.43
C TRP A 261 0.20 -7.94 1.71
N GLY A 262 0.72 -7.39 0.64
CA GLY A 262 1.68 -6.29 0.66
C GLY A 262 1.78 -5.67 -0.72
N ARG A 263 2.25 -4.43 -0.79
CA ARG A 263 2.70 -3.76 -2.02
C ARG A 263 4.17 -3.46 -1.83
N ILE A 264 5.01 -4.32 -2.40
CA ILE A 264 6.42 -4.38 -2.05
C ILE A 264 7.26 -4.29 -3.33
N PRO A 265 8.29 -3.43 -3.37
CA PRO A 265 9.25 -3.41 -4.47
C PRO A 265 10.04 -4.72 -4.54
N GLY A 266 10.22 -5.21 -5.76
CA GLY A 266 10.96 -6.45 -5.94
C GLY A 266 11.07 -6.89 -7.39
N TYR A 267 11.53 -8.12 -7.53
CA TYR A 267 11.61 -8.84 -8.79
C TYR A 267 10.82 -10.13 -8.68
N ARG A 268 10.12 -10.50 -9.75
CA ARG A 268 9.39 -11.77 -9.83
C ARG A 268 9.71 -12.46 -11.15
N LEU A 269 9.95 -13.76 -11.08
CA LEU A 269 10.06 -14.65 -12.23
C LEU A 269 8.89 -15.63 -12.16
N ALA A 270 8.11 -15.74 -13.24
CA ALA A 270 7.04 -16.71 -13.33
C ALA A 270 7.23 -17.62 -14.55
N TYR A 271 6.77 -18.86 -14.41
CA TYR A 271 6.74 -19.88 -15.44
C TYR A 271 5.34 -20.46 -15.58
N HIS A 272 4.78 -20.38 -16.76
CA HIS A 272 3.45 -20.84 -17.12
C HIS A 272 3.54 -22.09 -18.01
N PRO A 273 3.65 -23.31 -17.45
CA PRO A 273 3.72 -24.55 -18.26
C PRO A 273 2.44 -24.75 -19.08
N SER A 274 1.30 -24.28 -18.56
CA SER A 274 0.00 -24.25 -19.23
C SER A 274 -0.87 -23.13 -18.67
N ASP A 275 -2.02 -22.88 -19.29
CA ASP A 275 -3.02 -21.89 -18.80
C ASP A 275 -3.64 -22.28 -17.44
N LYS A 276 -3.38 -23.51 -16.96
CA LYS A 276 -3.94 -24.04 -15.71
C LYS A 276 -2.96 -24.04 -14.55
N VAL A 277 -1.68 -23.83 -14.81
CA VAL A 277 -0.62 -23.93 -13.80
C VAL A 277 0.37 -22.79 -13.98
N ALA A 278 0.70 -22.14 -12.89
CA ALA A 278 1.76 -21.15 -12.83
C ALA A 278 2.65 -21.36 -11.62
N PHE A 279 3.97 -21.25 -11.82
CA PHE A 279 4.98 -21.21 -10.77
C PHE A 279 5.59 -19.82 -10.76
N ALA A 280 5.79 -19.23 -9.58
CA ALA A 280 6.48 -17.97 -9.46
C ALA A 280 7.43 -17.96 -8.28
N VAL A 281 8.55 -17.22 -8.45
CA VAL A 281 9.49 -16.89 -7.37
C VAL A 281 9.67 -15.39 -7.36
N ALA A 282 9.61 -14.78 -6.17
CA ALA A 282 9.84 -13.35 -5.98
C ALA A 282 10.97 -13.09 -4.98
N PHE A 283 11.66 -11.97 -5.19
CA PHE A 283 12.64 -11.37 -4.30
C PHE A 283 12.13 -9.99 -3.93
N GLU A 284 11.55 -9.86 -2.74
CA GLU A 284 10.85 -8.66 -2.29
C GLU A 284 11.68 -7.91 -1.24
N ASN A 285 11.58 -6.57 -1.23
CA ASN A 285 12.29 -5.74 -0.27
C ASN A 285 11.85 -6.08 1.16
N SER A 286 12.79 -6.56 1.97
CA SER A 286 12.54 -6.95 3.34
C SER A 286 12.48 -5.73 4.27
N GLN A 287 11.50 -5.73 5.19
CA GLN A 287 11.29 -4.68 6.19
C GLN A 287 11.11 -5.32 7.57
N PRO A 288 12.19 -5.60 8.34
CA PRO A 288 12.08 -6.17 9.68
C PRO A 288 11.10 -5.37 10.54
N TYR A 289 10.02 -5.99 10.99
CA TYR A 289 8.90 -5.32 11.65
C TYR A 289 8.71 -5.78 13.10
N VAL A 290 8.53 -4.82 14.01
CA VAL A 290 8.42 -5.07 15.46
C VAL A 290 7.08 -4.66 16.07
N GLY A 291 6.07 -4.46 15.23
CA GLY A 291 4.78 -3.92 15.67
C GLY A 291 4.81 -2.40 15.79
N GLY A 292 3.68 -1.83 16.19
CA GLY A 292 3.46 -0.38 16.21
C GLY A 292 2.90 0.16 14.88
N GLY A 293 2.54 1.44 14.83
CA GLY A 293 1.92 2.05 13.67
C GLY A 293 0.63 1.35 13.26
N ASN A 294 0.20 1.52 12.06
CA ASN A 294 -1.00 1.02 11.35
C ASN A 294 -1.78 -0.18 11.93
N GLY A 295 -1.88 -0.28 13.29
CA GLY A 295 -2.77 -1.21 13.95
C GLY A 295 -2.12 -2.41 14.64
N GLY A 296 -0.81 -2.58 14.55
CA GLY A 296 -0.09 -3.60 15.31
C GLY A 296 0.49 -3.03 16.60
N SER A 297 0.35 -3.74 17.74
CA SER A 297 1.04 -3.35 18.98
C SER A 297 2.54 -3.59 18.87
N ALA A 298 3.34 -2.63 19.36
CA ALA A 298 4.78 -2.78 19.39
C ALA A 298 5.22 -3.81 20.45
N ILE A 299 6.37 -4.43 20.21
CA ILE A 299 7.06 -5.21 21.23
C ILE A 299 7.57 -4.31 22.36
N THR A 300 7.74 -4.87 23.57
CA THR A 300 8.48 -4.20 24.64
C THR A 300 9.97 -4.48 24.47
N LEU A 301 10.75 -3.41 24.35
CA LEU A 301 12.20 -3.51 24.20
C LEU A 301 12.92 -3.75 25.54
N PRO A 302 14.14 -4.34 25.52
CA PRO A 302 15.03 -4.36 26.66
C PRO A 302 15.31 -2.96 27.23
N THR A 303 15.43 -2.82 28.53
CA THR A 303 15.66 -1.53 29.21
C THR A 303 16.91 -0.82 28.71
N ALA A 304 17.98 -1.55 28.46
CA ALA A 304 19.22 -0.99 27.91
C ALA A 304 19.00 -0.26 26.57
N ILE A 305 18.11 -0.76 25.71
CA ILE A 305 17.74 -0.10 24.46
C ILE A 305 16.74 1.03 24.70
N ALA A 306 15.73 0.79 25.54
CA ALA A 306 14.67 1.75 25.84
C ALA A 306 15.21 3.02 26.51
N THR A 307 16.20 2.91 27.41
CA THR A 307 16.85 4.07 28.07
C THR A 307 17.67 4.92 27.10
N THR A 308 18.23 4.33 26.07
CA THR A 308 18.92 5.08 25.00
C THR A 308 17.92 5.84 24.12
N ALA A 309 16.67 5.39 24.07
CA ALA A 309 15.58 6.03 23.32
C ALA A 309 15.04 7.32 23.97
N THR A 310 15.21 7.52 25.26
CA THR A 310 14.66 8.67 25.99
C THR A 310 15.34 10.01 25.67
N THR A 311 16.42 10.03 24.91
CA THR A 311 17.08 11.25 24.44
C THR A 311 16.52 11.79 23.11
N GLY A 312 15.24 11.60 22.85
CA GLY A 312 14.54 12.25 21.73
C GLY A 312 14.43 11.40 20.46
N SER A 313 14.73 10.12 20.52
CA SER A 313 14.67 9.24 19.36
C SER A 313 13.48 8.27 19.41
N THR A 314 12.83 8.09 18.29
CA THR A 314 11.86 7.02 18.06
C THR A 314 12.53 5.64 18.15
N GLN A 315 11.77 4.59 18.47
CA GLN A 315 12.24 3.21 18.60
C GLN A 315 13.13 2.73 17.41
N GLY A 316 12.85 3.22 16.20
CA GLY A 316 13.64 2.92 15.01
C GLY A 316 15.02 3.59 14.99
N SER A 317 15.18 4.77 15.61
CA SER A 317 16.48 5.45 15.67
C SER A 317 17.41 4.87 16.74
N VAL A 318 16.88 4.23 17.78
CA VAL A 318 17.70 3.55 18.79
C VAL A 318 18.47 2.39 18.19
N LEU A 319 17.85 1.64 17.30
CA LEU A 319 18.47 0.53 16.57
C LEU A 319 19.08 0.98 15.24
N GLY A 320 19.36 2.29 15.07
CA GLY A 320 19.98 2.82 13.86
C GLY A 320 19.18 2.61 12.59
N GLY A 321 17.85 2.61 12.68
CA GLY A 321 16.98 2.36 11.52
C GLY A 321 16.90 0.89 11.09
N GLN A 322 17.33 -0.04 11.95
CA GLN A 322 17.36 -1.47 11.60
C GLN A 322 16.00 -2.16 11.65
N ILE A 323 15.01 -1.54 12.30
CA ILE A 323 13.66 -2.11 12.46
C ILE A 323 12.59 -1.09 12.09
N ASN A 324 11.52 -1.59 11.49
CA ASN A 324 10.34 -0.81 11.16
C ASN A 324 9.28 -0.99 12.27
N ASN A 325 8.82 0.12 12.84
CA ASN A 325 7.74 0.13 13.82
C ASN A 325 6.40 0.64 13.23
N GLY A 326 6.31 0.71 11.90
CA GLY A 326 5.11 1.17 11.21
C GLY A 326 4.85 2.68 11.28
N SER A 327 5.61 3.44 12.07
CA SER A 327 5.44 4.91 12.22
C SER A 327 6.44 5.73 11.39
N SER A 328 7.41 5.08 10.78
CA SER A 328 8.50 5.70 10.02
C SER A 328 8.39 5.35 8.53
N VAL A 329 8.67 6.34 7.68
CA VAL A 329 8.82 6.17 6.23
C VAL A 329 10.20 5.59 5.87
N ILE A 330 11.08 5.45 6.86
CA ILE A 330 12.47 5.03 6.68
C ILE A 330 12.50 3.52 6.46
N SER A 331 13.15 3.09 5.38
CA SER A 331 13.45 1.67 5.14
C SER A 331 14.36 1.13 6.23
N ALA A 332 13.96 0.02 6.84
CA ALA A 332 14.83 -0.72 7.75
C ALA A 332 15.92 -1.48 6.97
N ALA A 333 17.12 -1.56 7.53
CA ALA A 333 18.18 -2.34 6.93
C ALA A 333 17.85 -3.84 6.97
N ALA A 334 17.84 -4.50 5.80
CA ALA A 334 17.58 -5.92 5.66
C ALA A 334 18.86 -6.69 5.28
N LEU A 335 18.98 -7.91 5.75
CA LEU A 335 20.11 -8.78 5.39
C LEU A 335 20.06 -9.17 3.92
N MET A 336 18.88 -9.50 3.43
CA MET A 336 18.61 -9.95 2.05
C MET A 336 17.12 -9.72 1.75
N PRO A 337 16.70 -9.73 0.49
CA PRO A 337 15.28 -9.75 0.13
C PRO A 337 14.56 -10.94 0.75
N ASP A 338 13.26 -10.80 1.01
CA ASP A 338 12.39 -11.93 1.30
C ASP A 338 12.26 -12.78 0.02
N ILE A 339 12.39 -14.08 0.17
CA ILE A 339 12.26 -15.02 -0.95
C ILE A 339 10.92 -15.72 -0.85
N ILE A 340 10.10 -15.56 -1.88
CA ILE A 340 8.76 -16.14 -1.92
C ILE A 340 8.66 -17.08 -3.12
N ALA A 341 8.06 -18.23 -2.90
CA ALA A 341 7.70 -19.17 -3.97
C ALA A 341 6.21 -19.44 -3.93
N LYS A 342 5.56 -19.46 -5.09
CA LYS A 342 4.12 -19.72 -5.23
C LYS A 342 3.85 -20.69 -6.38
N LEU A 343 2.90 -21.60 -6.13
CA LEU A 343 2.25 -22.42 -7.14
C LEU A 343 0.78 -22.02 -7.20
N ALA A 344 0.28 -21.71 -8.39
CA ALA A 344 -1.15 -21.50 -8.66
C ALA A 344 -1.68 -22.59 -9.60
N PHE A 345 -2.89 -23.05 -9.33
CA PHE A 345 -3.57 -24.10 -10.09
C PHE A 345 -5.02 -23.73 -10.38
N ASP A 346 -5.34 -23.59 -11.66
CA ASP A 346 -6.63 -23.15 -12.20
C ASP A 346 -7.16 -24.18 -13.21
N PRO A 347 -7.67 -25.34 -12.77
CA PRO A 347 -8.17 -26.36 -13.67
C PRO A 347 -9.36 -25.85 -14.52
N THR A 348 -10.13 -24.94 -13.97
CA THR A 348 -11.23 -24.23 -14.62
C THR A 348 -11.34 -22.81 -14.09
N ARG A 349 -12.09 -21.92 -14.77
CA ARG A 349 -12.39 -20.57 -14.29
C ARG A 349 -13.22 -20.52 -12.99
N LYS A 350 -13.76 -21.66 -12.56
CA LYS A 350 -14.59 -21.80 -11.35
C LYS A 350 -13.79 -22.26 -10.14
N PHE A 351 -12.55 -22.65 -10.33
CA PHE A 351 -11.69 -23.18 -9.27
C PHE A 351 -10.30 -22.59 -9.37
N HIS A 352 -9.84 -22.01 -8.28
CA HIS A 352 -8.51 -21.47 -8.11
C HIS A 352 -7.91 -21.99 -6.80
N PHE A 353 -6.68 -22.46 -6.85
CA PHE A 353 -5.92 -22.91 -5.70
C PHE A 353 -4.50 -22.35 -5.76
N GLU A 354 -4.01 -21.84 -4.65
CA GLU A 354 -2.62 -21.41 -4.50
C GLU A 354 -2.01 -21.96 -3.21
N ILE A 355 -0.75 -22.29 -3.29
CA ILE A 355 0.12 -22.48 -2.13
C ILE A 355 1.36 -21.60 -2.30
N ALA A 356 1.72 -20.87 -1.24
CA ALA A 356 2.92 -20.04 -1.24
C ALA A 356 3.71 -20.22 0.05
N GLY A 357 5.03 -20.07 -0.07
CA GLY A 357 5.96 -20.07 1.05
C GLY A 357 6.86 -18.84 1.00
N VAL A 358 7.23 -18.30 2.16
CA VAL A 358 8.17 -17.18 2.30
C VAL A 358 9.31 -17.55 3.24
N MET A 359 10.53 -17.19 2.84
CA MET A 359 11.72 -17.20 3.69
C MET A 359 12.15 -15.77 3.98
N ILE A 360 12.39 -15.48 5.26
CA ILE A 360 12.68 -14.15 5.79
C ILE A 360 13.96 -14.23 6.61
N ALA A 361 14.92 -13.35 6.32
CA ALA A 361 16.17 -13.27 7.08
C ALA A 361 16.33 -11.89 7.72
N ASN A 362 16.29 -11.85 9.03
CA ASN A 362 16.48 -10.63 9.83
C ASN A 362 17.87 -10.61 10.45
N LYS A 363 18.51 -9.44 10.47
CA LYS A 363 19.78 -9.20 11.15
C LYS A 363 19.72 -7.87 11.89
N ILE A 364 20.13 -7.87 13.12
CA ILE A 364 20.28 -6.66 13.93
C ILE A 364 21.69 -6.57 14.50
N ALA A 365 22.16 -5.35 14.72
CA ALA A 365 23.36 -5.06 15.51
C ALA A 365 22.90 -4.49 16.86
N TYR A 366 23.30 -5.13 17.96
CA TYR A 366 22.90 -4.73 19.30
C TYR A 366 23.88 -3.68 19.83
N PRO A 367 23.41 -2.54 20.35
CA PRO A 367 24.28 -1.55 20.93
C PRO A 367 24.82 -2.02 22.28
N GLU A 368 26.12 -2.15 22.40
CA GLU A 368 26.84 -2.32 23.68
C GLU A 368 27.65 -1.07 24.01
N SER A 369 28.01 -0.91 25.29
CA SER A 369 28.96 0.11 25.70
C SER A 369 30.38 -0.29 25.24
N GLY A 370 30.79 0.25 24.11
CA GLY A 370 32.11 -0.01 23.51
C GLY A 370 32.10 0.12 21.98
N PRO A 371 33.25 -0.04 21.30
CA PRO A 371 33.37 0.13 19.87
C PRO A 371 32.81 -1.05 19.05
N THR A 372 32.37 -2.12 19.69
CA THR A 372 31.89 -3.35 19.04
C THR A 372 30.37 -3.44 19.10
N PHE A 373 29.75 -3.79 17.96
CA PHE A 373 28.31 -4.03 17.88
C PHE A 373 28.08 -5.51 17.55
N PRO A 374 27.80 -6.36 18.57
CA PRO A 374 27.49 -7.75 18.29
C PRO A 374 26.24 -7.85 17.42
N THR A 375 26.28 -8.73 16.43
CA THR A 375 25.18 -8.95 15.51
C THR A 375 24.47 -10.26 15.78
N ASN A 376 23.16 -10.27 15.58
CA ASN A 376 22.36 -11.48 15.62
C ASN A 376 21.57 -11.63 14.32
N THR A 377 21.56 -12.83 13.75
CA THR A 377 20.79 -13.17 12.55
C THR A 377 19.76 -14.24 12.89
N LYS A 378 18.53 -14.06 12.41
CA LYS A 378 17.46 -15.06 12.50
C LYS A 378 16.79 -15.22 11.16
N VAL A 379 16.63 -16.50 10.76
CA VAL A 379 15.85 -16.88 9.59
C VAL A 379 14.50 -17.39 10.07
N GLY A 380 13.45 -16.82 9.53
CA GLY A 380 12.07 -17.21 9.73
C GLY A 380 11.39 -17.52 8.40
N GLY A 381 10.10 -17.71 8.45
CA GLY A 381 9.30 -17.94 7.25
C GLY A 381 7.86 -18.27 7.56
N GLY A 382 7.09 -18.54 6.52
CA GLY A 382 5.69 -18.88 6.63
C GLY A 382 5.15 -19.50 5.35
N GLY A 383 3.92 -19.95 5.43
CA GLY A 383 3.20 -20.50 4.29
C GLY A 383 1.76 -20.03 4.24
N SER A 384 1.22 -19.91 3.05
CA SER A 384 -0.19 -19.60 2.82
C SER A 384 -0.84 -20.61 1.88
N ILE A 385 -2.14 -20.80 2.10
CA ILE A 385 -3.03 -21.55 1.21
C ILE A 385 -4.20 -20.64 0.89
N ASN A 386 -4.50 -20.52 -0.42
CA ASN A 386 -5.65 -19.79 -0.92
C ASN A 386 -6.48 -20.69 -1.83
N LEU A 387 -7.80 -20.63 -1.64
CA LEU A 387 -8.77 -21.40 -2.42
C LEU A 387 -9.94 -20.50 -2.78
N GLY A 388 -10.32 -20.50 -4.06
CA GLY A 388 -11.55 -19.91 -4.56
C GLY A 388 -12.34 -20.91 -5.38
N PHE A 389 -13.59 -21.13 -5.03
CA PHE A 389 -14.43 -22.14 -5.68
C PHE A 389 -15.86 -21.65 -5.92
N GLU A 390 -16.31 -21.69 -7.16
CA GLU A 390 -17.69 -21.40 -7.52
C GLU A 390 -18.54 -22.67 -7.35
N LEU A 391 -19.27 -22.73 -6.24
CA LEU A 391 -20.10 -23.87 -5.85
C LEU A 391 -21.38 -23.97 -6.69
N ALA A 392 -21.95 -22.83 -7.05
CA ALA A 392 -23.12 -22.71 -7.92
C ALA A 392 -22.96 -21.46 -8.80
N PRO A 393 -23.71 -21.30 -9.90
CA PRO A 393 -23.60 -20.14 -10.75
C PRO A 393 -23.70 -18.82 -9.96
N GLY A 394 -22.63 -18.04 -9.98
CA GLY A 394 -22.52 -16.78 -9.26
C GLY A 394 -22.29 -16.91 -7.75
N PHE A 395 -22.31 -18.11 -7.15
CA PHE A 395 -22.02 -18.32 -5.74
C PHE A 395 -20.64 -18.92 -5.56
N ARG A 396 -19.74 -18.18 -4.92
CA ARG A 396 -18.33 -18.54 -4.72
C ARG A 396 -17.98 -18.57 -3.25
N ILE A 397 -17.17 -19.53 -2.86
CA ILE A 397 -16.52 -19.62 -1.56
C ILE A 397 -15.04 -19.28 -1.74
N LEU A 398 -14.48 -18.52 -0.78
CA LEU A 398 -13.08 -18.10 -0.77
C LEU A 398 -12.49 -18.34 0.61
N THR A 399 -11.23 -18.74 0.65
CA THR A 399 -10.45 -18.81 1.88
C THR A 399 -8.99 -18.52 1.61
N ASN A 400 -8.38 -17.68 2.45
CA ASN A 400 -6.96 -17.42 2.49
C ASN A 400 -6.46 -17.65 3.92
N ASN A 401 -5.48 -18.51 4.10
CA ASN A 401 -4.93 -18.89 5.40
C ASN A 401 -3.42 -18.75 5.37
N PHE A 402 -2.85 -18.23 6.45
CA PHE A 402 -1.41 -18.02 6.59
C PHE A 402 -0.95 -18.39 7.98
N TRP A 403 0.24 -18.98 8.06
CA TRP A 403 0.95 -19.24 9.30
C TRP A 403 2.42 -18.96 9.13
N SER A 404 3.04 -18.32 10.15
CA SER A 404 4.46 -17.95 10.10
C SER A 404 5.14 -17.98 11.46
N ALA A 405 6.46 -18.08 11.38
CA ALA A 405 7.40 -17.71 12.43
C ALA A 405 8.26 -16.56 11.92
N GLY A 406 8.01 -15.34 12.38
CA GLY A 406 8.72 -14.15 11.94
C GLY A 406 8.22 -13.52 10.63
N GLY A 407 6.98 -13.83 10.22
CA GLY A 407 6.36 -13.26 9.01
C GLY A 407 5.11 -12.43 9.28
N GLY A 408 4.97 -11.90 10.50
CA GLY A 408 3.82 -11.13 10.93
C GLY A 408 3.54 -9.88 10.09
N ARG A 409 4.57 -9.31 9.45
CA ARG A 409 4.44 -8.15 8.56
C ARG A 409 3.57 -8.40 7.33
N TYR A 410 3.44 -9.64 6.88
CA TYR A 410 2.56 -10.02 5.77
C TYR A 410 1.08 -10.03 6.15
N ILE A 411 0.76 -10.02 7.46
CA ILE A 411 -0.60 -9.82 7.98
C ILE A 411 -0.84 -8.30 8.20
N PHE A 412 -0.46 -7.49 7.26
CA PHE A 412 -0.62 -6.03 7.27
C PHE A 412 -0.22 -5.34 8.59
N GLY A 413 0.94 -5.70 9.15
CA GLY A 413 1.44 -5.06 10.37
C GLY A 413 0.64 -5.35 11.63
N GLN A 414 -0.22 -6.34 11.62
CA GLN A 414 -0.97 -6.76 12.80
C GLN A 414 -0.10 -7.53 13.80
N ALA A 415 0.97 -8.18 13.35
CA ALA A 415 1.85 -8.96 14.18
C ALA A 415 3.33 -8.55 14.00
N PRO A 416 4.14 -8.50 15.09
CA PRO A 416 5.58 -8.31 14.97
C PRO A 416 6.25 -9.58 14.41
N ASP A 417 7.39 -9.41 13.72
CA ASP A 417 8.19 -10.53 13.21
C ASP A 417 8.98 -11.23 14.34
N PHE A 418 9.52 -10.45 15.27
CA PHE A 418 10.38 -10.96 16.36
C PHE A 418 10.34 -10.05 17.59
N ILE A 419 10.83 -10.58 18.71
CA ILE A 419 11.21 -9.80 19.87
C ILE A 419 12.74 -9.73 19.98
N ILE A 420 13.25 -8.75 20.72
CA ILE A 420 14.67 -8.62 21.07
C ILE A 420 14.83 -8.96 22.54
N ARG A 421 15.73 -9.89 22.87
CA ARG A 421 16.06 -10.27 24.23
C ARG A 421 17.14 -9.35 24.82
N ALA A 422 17.29 -9.37 26.14
CA ALA A 422 18.27 -8.56 26.87
C ALA A 422 19.72 -8.74 26.37
N ASN A 423 20.05 -9.92 25.86
CA ASN A 423 21.37 -10.23 25.32
C ASN A 423 21.51 -9.89 23.81
N GLY A 424 20.58 -9.13 23.24
CA GLY A 424 20.61 -8.73 21.84
C GLY A 424 20.21 -9.81 20.84
N THR A 425 19.80 -11.00 21.28
CA THR A 425 19.33 -12.04 20.36
C THR A 425 17.86 -11.85 19.99
N MET A 426 17.50 -12.14 18.73
CA MET A 426 16.12 -12.14 18.26
C MET A 426 15.43 -13.48 18.57
N SER A 427 14.13 -13.41 18.89
CA SER A 427 13.24 -14.56 18.98
C SER A 427 12.01 -14.32 18.12
N LEU A 428 11.74 -15.21 17.16
CA LEU A 428 10.66 -15.05 16.20
C LEU A 428 9.30 -15.14 16.87
N VAL A 429 8.36 -14.31 16.47
CA VAL A 429 6.97 -14.36 16.89
C VAL A 429 6.19 -15.27 15.93
N HIS A 430 5.43 -16.21 16.47
CA HIS A 430 4.50 -17.02 15.71
C HIS A 430 3.22 -16.25 15.50
N SER A 431 2.73 -16.22 14.26
CA SER A 431 1.48 -15.56 13.92
C SER A 431 0.74 -16.33 12.83
N GLY A 432 -0.58 -16.21 12.86
CA GLY A 432 -1.42 -16.81 11.84
C GLY A 432 -2.62 -15.94 11.51
N SER A 433 -3.14 -16.08 10.31
CA SER A 433 -4.33 -15.36 9.89
C SER A 433 -5.21 -16.18 8.96
N THR A 434 -6.47 -15.81 8.93
CA THR A 434 -7.46 -16.34 8.00
C THR A 434 -8.38 -15.25 7.52
N ALA A 435 -8.72 -15.28 6.23
CA ALA A 435 -9.85 -14.54 5.65
C ALA A 435 -10.65 -15.50 4.80
N SER A 436 -11.91 -15.73 5.16
CA SER A 436 -12.75 -16.74 4.52
C SER A 436 -14.17 -16.21 4.37
N GLY A 437 -14.88 -16.65 3.35
CA GLY A 437 -16.25 -16.24 3.18
C GLY A 437 -16.86 -16.66 1.85
N PHE A 438 -17.96 -16.01 1.53
CA PHE A 438 -18.69 -16.25 0.29
C PHE A 438 -18.98 -14.96 -0.46
N GLU A 439 -19.21 -15.09 -1.74
CA GLU A 439 -19.68 -14.07 -2.65
C GLU A 439 -20.81 -14.63 -3.50
N TRP A 440 -21.86 -13.84 -3.66
CA TRP A 440 -22.99 -14.22 -4.49
C TRP A 440 -23.38 -13.10 -5.43
N THR A 441 -23.11 -13.31 -6.72
CA THR A 441 -23.54 -12.39 -7.78
C THR A 441 -24.97 -12.72 -8.20
N ALA A 442 -25.90 -11.84 -7.86
CA ALA A 442 -27.31 -11.96 -8.20
C ALA A 442 -27.78 -10.72 -8.97
N LYS A 443 -27.92 -10.81 -10.29
CA LYS A 443 -28.32 -9.70 -11.19
C LYS A 443 -27.38 -8.49 -11.05
N ARG A 444 -27.80 -7.44 -10.32
CA ARG A 444 -27.06 -6.20 -10.12
C ARG A 444 -26.30 -6.14 -8.80
N SER A 445 -26.55 -7.09 -7.89
CA SER A 445 -25.94 -7.20 -6.58
C SER A 445 -24.80 -8.18 -6.57
N LEU A 446 -23.71 -7.81 -5.91
CA LEU A 446 -22.68 -8.72 -5.45
C LEU A 446 -22.73 -8.72 -3.92
N LEU A 447 -23.48 -9.68 -3.38
CA LEU A 447 -23.55 -9.92 -1.94
C LEU A 447 -22.28 -10.62 -1.48
N PHE A 448 -21.72 -10.21 -0.37
CA PHE A 448 -20.56 -10.87 0.22
C PHE A 448 -20.67 -10.98 1.74
N GLY A 449 -20.10 -12.02 2.28
CA GLY A 449 -19.97 -12.23 3.71
C GLY A 449 -18.62 -12.86 4.02
N TYR A 450 -17.87 -12.26 4.95
CA TYR A 450 -16.51 -12.68 5.28
C TYR A 450 -16.31 -12.79 6.79
N TYR A 451 -15.48 -13.74 7.17
CA TYR A 451 -14.86 -13.84 8.48
C TYR A 451 -13.35 -13.61 8.31
N GLY A 452 -12.77 -12.76 9.16
CA GLY A 452 -11.36 -12.54 9.27
C GLY A 452 -10.85 -12.84 10.68
N GLY A 453 -9.66 -13.40 10.79
CA GLY A 453 -9.02 -13.67 12.07
C GLY A 453 -7.51 -13.51 12.00
N VAL A 454 -6.94 -12.93 13.04
CA VAL A 454 -5.48 -12.82 13.25
C VAL A 454 -5.17 -13.34 14.64
N TYR A 455 -4.22 -14.26 14.73
CA TYR A 455 -3.64 -14.76 15.98
C TYR A 455 -2.18 -14.39 16.05
N ILE A 456 -1.74 -13.86 17.20
CA ILE A 456 -0.35 -13.47 17.45
C ILE A 456 0.12 -14.23 18.69
N GLY A 457 1.16 -15.04 18.53
CA GLY A 457 1.73 -15.85 19.60
C GLY A 457 2.42 -14.99 20.65
N ARG A 458 2.30 -15.39 21.92
CA ARG A 458 3.06 -14.82 23.00
C ARG A 458 4.54 -15.19 22.86
N ASN A 459 5.41 -14.19 22.99
CA ASN A 459 6.86 -14.40 23.01
C ASN A 459 7.48 -13.39 23.97
N THR A 460 7.90 -13.86 25.13
CA THR A 460 8.41 -13.01 26.22
C THR A 460 9.80 -13.46 26.66
N ALA A 461 10.55 -12.53 27.21
CA ALA A 461 11.86 -12.77 27.82
C ALA A 461 11.96 -11.95 29.10
N VAL A 462 12.98 -12.21 29.90
CA VAL A 462 13.29 -11.42 31.09
C VAL A 462 14.46 -10.49 30.77
N ASP A 463 14.30 -9.23 31.09
CA ASP A 463 15.33 -8.21 30.98
C ASP A 463 16.38 -8.32 32.09
N THR A 464 17.52 -7.64 31.94
CA THR A 464 18.57 -7.55 32.96
C THR A 464 18.11 -6.98 34.31
N THR A 465 17.01 -6.21 34.29
CA THR A 465 16.35 -5.64 35.47
C THR A 465 15.34 -6.58 36.12
N GLY A 466 15.13 -7.79 35.57
CA GLY A 466 14.09 -8.73 36.02
C GLY A 466 12.68 -8.44 35.44
N LYS A 467 12.51 -7.40 34.64
CA LYS A 467 11.25 -7.04 34.00
C LYS A 467 10.96 -7.96 32.80
N LEU A 468 9.69 -8.31 32.60
CA LEU A 468 9.25 -8.97 31.35
C LEU A 468 9.29 -8.00 30.17
N ILE A 469 9.80 -8.49 29.06
CA ILE A 469 9.91 -7.80 27.77
C ILE A 469 9.41 -8.70 26.64
N GLY A 470 9.21 -8.14 25.47
CA GLY A 470 8.80 -8.86 24.26
C GLY A 470 7.35 -8.60 23.88
N TYR A 471 6.59 -9.64 23.59
CA TYR A 471 5.21 -9.54 23.14
C TYR A 471 4.27 -10.44 23.96
N GLY A 472 3.13 -9.90 24.39
CA GLY A 472 2.16 -10.57 25.25
C GLY A 472 2.56 -10.51 26.73
N GLU A 473 3.32 -9.49 27.12
CA GLU A 473 3.74 -9.25 28.49
C GLU A 473 2.63 -8.67 29.36
N ILE A 474 2.87 -8.67 30.66
CA ILE A 474 1.88 -8.42 31.71
C ILE A 474 1.30 -6.99 31.68
N ALA A 475 2.05 -6.00 31.23
CA ALA A 475 1.68 -4.59 31.40
C ALA A 475 1.01 -3.95 30.17
N SER A 476 0.78 -4.70 29.09
CA SER A 476 0.33 -4.10 27.84
C SER A 476 -1.00 -4.66 27.36
N ASP A 477 -2.09 -4.00 27.73
CA ASP A 477 -3.43 -4.25 27.18
C ASP A 477 -3.47 -4.07 25.66
N GLY A 478 -2.47 -3.39 25.10
CA GLY A 478 -2.33 -3.15 23.66
C GLY A 478 -1.83 -4.35 22.86
N GLN A 479 -1.15 -5.32 23.49
CA GLN A 479 -0.56 -6.46 22.78
C GLN A 479 -1.61 -7.55 22.53
N ASN A 480 -2.10 -7.58 21.30
CA ASN A 480 -3.23 -8.42 20.92
C ASN A 480 -2.83 -9.89 20.84
N ARG A 481 -3.68 -10.76 21.40
CA ARG A 481 -3.65 -12.19 21.21
C ARG A 481 -4.42 -12.57 19.94
N MET A 482 -5.60 -11.98 19.80
CA MET A 482 -6.52 -12.31 18.70
C MET A 482 -7.29 -11.07 18.26
N ILE A 483 -7.47 -10.93 16.96
CA ILE A 483 -8.35 -9.95 16.35
C ILE A 483 -9.27 -10.70 15.41
N GLN A 484 -10.58 -10.43 15.46
CA GLN A 484 -11.59 -11.09 14.65
C GLN A 484 -12.52 -10.08 14.01
N GLU A 485 -13.01 -10.40 12.83
CA GLU A 485 -13.95 -9.57 12.10
C GLU A 485 -15.00 -10.43 11.41
N ILE A 486 -16.24 -9.98 11.46
CA ILE A 486 -17.33 -10.48 10.62
C ILE A 486 -17.82 -9.31 9.78
N THR A 487 -17.91 -9.53 8.47
CA THR A 487 -18.31 -8.51 7.49
C THR A 487 -19.40 -9.05 6.58
N PHE A 488 -20.43 -8.22 6.32
CA PHE A 488 -21.44 -8.46 5.29
C PHE A 488 -21.61 -7.19 4.46
N GLY A 489 -21.83 -7.35 3.15
CA GLY A 489 -22.05 -6.20 2.28
C GLY A 489 -22.73 -6.57 0.96
N ASP A 490 -23.09 -5.51 0.25
CA ASP A 490 -23.63 -5.56 -1.11
C ASP A 490 -22.95 -4.49 -1.96
N ASN A 491 -22.38 -4.90 -3.07
CA ASN A 491 -21.91 -4.02 -4.12
C ASN A 491 -22.98 -4.00 -5.22
N PHE A 492 -23.88 -3.01 -5.15
CA PHE A 492 -25.01 -2.86 -6.05
C PHE A 492 -24.63 -2.02 -7.27
N THR A 493 -24.75 -2.59 -8.46
CA THR A 493 -24.48 -1.90 -9.71
C THR A 493 -25.72 -1.08 -10.14
N LEU A 494 -25.66 0.25 -9.98
CA LEU A 494 -26.68 1.17 -10.46
C LEU A 494 -26.77 1.18 -11.98
N ALA A 495 -25.60 1.27 -12.63
CA ALA A 495 -25.50 1.31 -14.08
C ALA A 495 -24.11 0.83 -14.52
N LYS A 496 -24.03 0.15 -15.68
CA LYS A 496 -22.79 -0.36 -16.25
C LYS A 496 -22.82 -0.35 -17.77
N SER A 497 -21.73 0.07 -18.38
CA SER A 497 -21.55 0.05 -19.83
C SER A 497 -20.07 -0.09 -20.19
N ALA A 498 -19.75 -0.81 -21.25
CA ALA A 498 -18.39 -0.89 -21.78
C ALA A 498 -17.87 0.49 -22.23
N LYS A 499 -18.76 1.41 -22.59
CA LYS A 499 -18.38 2.76 -23.08
C LYS A 499 -18.02 3.74 -21.96
N TRP A 500 -18.72 3.69 -20.83
CA TRP A 500 -18.56 4.68 -19.77
C TRP A 500 -18.22 4.08 -18.40
N GLY A 501 -18.07 2.77 -18.28
CA GLY A 501 -17.69 2.13 -17.04
C GLY A 501 -18.86 1.69 -16.17
N ALA A 502 -18.71 1.77 -14.86
CA ALA A 502 -19.71 1.31 -13.90
C ALA A 502 -19.91 2.31 -12.76
N LEU A 503 -21.18 2.49 -12.36
CA LEU A 503 -21.57 3.23 -11.17
C LEU A 503 -22.15 2.26 -10.15
N ASN A 504 -21.55 2.22 -8.97
CA ASN A 504 -21.87 1.29 -7.90
C ASN A 504 -22.23 2.02 -6.61
N LEU A 505 -23.19 1.46 -5.87
CA LEU A 505 -23.41 1.74 -4.46
C LEU A 505 -22.92 0.54 -3.66
N ILE A 506 -22.09 0.80 -2.65
CA ILE A 506 -21.54 -0.26 -1.81
C ILE A 506 -22.01 -0.02 -0.38
N PHE A 507 -22.65 -1.03 0.19
CA PHE A 507 -23.10 -1.05 1.57
C PHE A 507 -22.35 -2.16 2.30
N GLN A 508 -21.88 -1.85 3.50
CA GLN A 508 -21.19 -2.84 4.32
C GLN A 508 -21.45 -2.60 5.80
N TYR A 509 -21.60 -3.69 6.52
CA TYR A 509 -21.52 -3.71 7.98
C TYR A 509 -20.40 -4.64 8.40
N SER A 510 -19.58 -4.21 9.36
CA SER A 510 -18.53 -5.02 9.97
C SER A 510 -18.57 -4.89 11.48
N TYR A 511 -18.31 -6.02 12.15
CA TYR A 511 -18.08 -6.08 13.58
C TYR A 511 -16.68 -6.63 13.82
N VAL A 512 -15.88 -5.88 14.57
CA VAL A 512 -14.50 -6.25 14.91
C VAL A 512 -14.35 -6.38 16.41
N GLN A 513 -13.63 -7.39 16.86
CA GLN A 513 -13.26 -7.60 18.24
C GLN A 513 -11.76 -7.90 18.34
N ARG A 514 -11.06 -7.24 19.28
CA ARG A 514 -9.70 -7.61 19.65
C ARG A 514 -9.58 -7.99 21.12
N ASN A 515 -8.75 -8.98 21.39
CA ASN A 515 -8.49 -9.49 22.73
C ASN A 515 -6.98 -9.39 23.01
N PRO A 516 -6.57 -8.79 24.13
CA PRO A 516 -5.15 -8.75 24.53
C PRO A 516 -4.69 -10.10 25.08
N TRP A 517 -3.37 -10.26 25.21
CA TRP A 517 -2.79 -11.39 25.91
C TRP A 517 -3.06 -11.35 27.39
N LEU A 518 -2.98 -10.18 27.97
CA LEU A 518 -3.13 -10.00 29.40
C LEU A 518 -3.98 -8.79 29.73
N VAL A 519 -4.86 -8.99 30.67
CA VAL A 519 -5.72 -7.97 31.25
C VAL A 519 -5.29 -7.77 32.71
N THR A 520 -5.00 -6.54 33.09
CA THR A 520 -4.60 -6.20 34.46
C THR A 520 -5.71 -5.45 35.18
N GLY A 521 -5.95 -5.81 36.43
CA GLY A 521 -6.94 -5.16 37.30
C GLY A 521 -8.36 -5.22 36.72
N THR A 522 -9.01 -4.06 36.59
CA THR A 522 -10.38 -3.90 36.07
C THR A 522 -10.42 -3.53 34.60
N ALA A 523 -9.30 -3.66 33.87
CA ALA A 523 -9.26 -3.33 32.44
C ALA A 523 -10.18 -4.25 31.63
N PRO A 524 -10.78 -3.75 30.53
CA PRO A 524 -11.63 -4.54 29.68
C PRO A 524 -10.90 -5.73 29.05
N THR A 525 -11.58 -6.87 28.96
CA THR A 525 -11.03 -8.10 28.38
C THR A 525 -11.01 -8.10 26.84
N ASN A 526 -11.69 -7.16 26.22
CA ASN A 526 -11.75 -6.99 24.78
C ASN A 526 -12.08 -5.53 24.41
N ALA A 527 -11.81 -5.18 23.17
CA ALA A 527 -12.32 -3.97 22.54
C ALA A 527 -13.15 -4.36 21.31
N ASN A 528 -14.27 -3.67 21.13
CA ASN A 528 -15.23 -3.97 20.06
C ASN A 528 -15.49 -2.72 19.23
N LEU A 529 -15.75 -2.94 17.93
CA LEU A 529 -16.08 -1.89 16.99
C LEU A 529 -17.16 -2.38 16.03
N SER A 530 -18.29 -1.70 15.98
CA SER A 530 -19.27 -1.83 14.90
C SER A 530 -19.07 -0.70 13.91
N MET A 531 -19.09 -1.01 12.63
CA MET A 531 -18.95 -0.01 11.55
C MET A 531 -19.89 -0.31 10.39
N GLY A 532 -20.47 0.78 9.87
CA GLY A 532 -21.26 0.80 8.65
C GLY A 532 -20.56 1.63 7.59
N PHE A 533 -20.47 1.10 6.38
CA PHE A 533 -19.95 1.82 5.22
C PHE A 533 -21.05 2.06 4.19
N PHE A 534 -21.02 3.24 3.62
CA PHE A 534 -21.76 3.61 2.42
C PHE A 534 -20.78 4.26 1.43
N ASP A 535 -20.79 3.78 0.19
CA ASP A 535 -19.82 4.19 -0.80
C ASP A 535 -20.49 4.36 -2.16
N LEU A 536 -20.22 5.49 -2.82
CA LEU A 536 -20.58 5.73 -4.21
C LEU A 536 -19.31 5.69 -5.04
N ARG A 537 -19.24 4.72 -5.94
CA ARG A 537 -18.05 4.50 -6.78
C ARG A 537 -18.38 4.53 -8.26
N TYR A 538 -17.64 5.38 -8.99
CA TYR A 538 -17.62 5.37 -10.44
C TYR A 538 -16.30 4.78 -10.93
N THR A 539 -16.35 3.62 -11.57
CA THR A 539 -15.18 2.93 -12.12
C THR A 539 -15.05 3.22 -13.61
N LEU A 540 -13.86 3.65 -14.04
CA LEU A 540 -13.54 3.92 -15.43
C LEU A 540 -13.68 2.66 -16.29
N PRO A 541 -14.10 2.77 -17.57
CA PRO A 541 -14.18 1.63 -18.48
C PRO A 541 -12.79 1.05 -18.72
N GLY A 542 -12.67 -0.29 -18.69
CA GLY A 542 -11.40 -1.00 -18.84
C GLY A 542 -10.51 -1.01 -17.59
N SER A 543 -10.98 -0.42 -16.48
CA SER A 543 -10.31 -0.52 -15.20
C SER A 543 -10.64 -1.84 -14.52
N ALA A 544 -9.61 -2.50 -14.01
CA ALA A 544 -9.58 -3.76 -13.29
C ALA A 544 -10.39 -4.93 -13.90
N PRO A 545 -9.91 -6.14 -13.82
CA PRO A 545 -10.66 -7.29 -14.28
C PRO A 545 -11.98 -7.35 -13.51
N THR A 546 -13.07 -7.11 -14.21
CA THR A 546 -14.39 -7.45 -13.68
C THR A 546 -14.35 -8.95 -13.40
N MET A 547 -14.53 -9.30 -12.14
CA MET A 547 -14.64 -10.67 -11.71
C MET A 547 -15.57 -11.46 -12.58
N GLY A 548 -15.07 -12.56 -13.14
CA GLY A 548 -15.86 -13.59 -13.77
C GLY A 548 -16.43 -13.22 -15.14
N LYS A 549 -15.65 -13.33 -16.16
CA LYS A 549 -16.08 -13.93 -17.41
C LYS A 549 -15.42 -15.27 -17.60
#